data_fa3465bcf0908cb9d2d3e0340477eed7
#
_entry.id   fa3465bcf0908cb9d2d3e0340477eed7
#
_cell.length_a   1.000
_cell.length_b   1.000
_cell.length_c   1.000
_cell.angle_alpha   90.00
_cell.angle_beta   90.00
_cell.angle_gamma   90.00
#
_symmetry.space_group_name_H-M   'P 1'
#
loop_
_entity.id
_entity.type
_entity.pdbx_description
1 polymer ?
#
loop_
_entity_poly.entity_id
_entity_poly.type
_entity_poly.pdbx_seq_one_letter_code
_entity_poly.pdbx_strand_id
1 'polypeptide(L)'
;MRKNVFNLALLFFVVLFASCIDKDYYYTTEVPEEPKDKSTYTIMMYGCGGGNLDLPMVTNIREALLAGASDRVKFTGQIKFSSKLQEYEETAGTQRFIVGDTPENWYTPVEVLDTDLKLYDPQNLTDFINWSKEQCPADEYILLLWNHGGAWVPGHDAPTHRAVVYDDVLNKEGLTLDDLVKGINDSGTKMKMIYYDACLMGMVEVLSGLTECADYALAASHITPGIGGDYNSLMYHLNNSTNFEQAIKDYCYETVSHWGVLSDPLDLTFVNLSKMDNLLGEINVFSSYLEEMVQIAAKYNEDPESMTTDEAGIYSTLLTALNNCYQYDSGFPFYDIRHFSEILVNGGFTSYTPKLVDISSRLNRALNEAIPCKQVNNTALQSMNLSLGVTIVNTLVWDQLGYEAAYPGLKFQQATGWGDWISINPYYPTGNPNPDSFISDEDESEGGDEEGGDESDEEDGDESDDEGEDEHEEGLTQEFIDLILEIIRNR
;
A
#
# COMPACT_ATOMS: atom_id res chain seq x y z
N MET A 1 45.37 37.14 17.77
CA MET A 1 43.96 37.52 17.91
C MET A 1 43.00 36.97 16.83
N ARG A 2 43.46 36.56 15.61
CA ARG A 2 42.54 36.05 14.55
C ARG A 2 42.21 34.55 14.63
N LYS A 3 42.95 33.72 15.34
CA LYS A 3 42.71 32.28 15.48
C LYS A 3 41.63 31.92 16.50
N ASN A 4 41.40 32.76 17.51
CA ASN A 4 40.44 32.47 18.59
C ASN A 4 38.99 32.87 18.21
N VAL A 5 38.82 33.78 17.23
CA VAL A 5 37.51 34.16 16.75
C VAL A 5 36.89 33.11 15.84
N PHE A 6 37.76 32.40 15.07
CA PHE A 6 37.28 31.31 14.17
C PHE A 6 36.82 30.09 14.95
N ASN A 7 37.53 29.74 16.02
CA ASN A 7 37.12 28.59 16.86
C ASN A 7 35.87 28.91 17.69
N LEU A 8 35.64 30.17 18.05
CA LEU A 8 34.42 30.56 18.76
C LEU A 8 33.19 30.56 17.83
N ALA A 9 33.39 30.97 16.57
CA ALA A 9 32.31 30.91 15.56
C ALA A 9 31.97 29.47 15.17
N LEU A 10 32.95 28.56 15.09
CA LEU A 10 32.73 27.14 14.83
C LEU A 10 32.01 26.43 15.99
N LEU A 11 32.38 26.79 17.25
CA LEU A 11 31.69 26.28 18.44
C LEU A 11 30.24 26.78 18.51
N PHE A 12 29.99 28.01 18.09
CA PHE A 12 28.62 28.59 18.06
C PHE A 12 27.78 27.96 16.95
N PHE A 13 28.39 27.57 15.82
CA PHE A 13 27.69 26.87 14.74
C PHE A 13 27.37 25.42 15.11
N VAL A 14 28.28 24.72 15.79
CA VAL A 14 28.03 23.36 16.27
C VAL A 14 26.96 23.34 17.37
N VAL A 15 26.94 24.35 18.27
CA VAL A 15 25.88 24.47 19.28
C VAL A 15 24.53 24.83 18.67
N LEU A 16 24.49 25.59 17.56
CA LEU A 16 23.24 25.90 16.87
C LEU A 16 22.66 24.70 16.11
N PHE A 17 23.50 23.79 15.58
CA PHE A 17 23.02 22.56 14.97
C PHE A 17 22.68 21.47 16.01
N ALA A 18 23.34 21.44 17.17
CA ALA A 18 22.98 20.53 18.27
C ALA A 18 21.66 20.92 18.95
N SER A 19 21.24 22.20 18.87
CA SER A 19 19.98 22.64 19.47
C SER A 19 18.75 22.46 18.56
N CYS A 20 18.94 22.02 17.32
CA CYS A 20 17.84 21.71 16.41
C CYS A 20 17.49 20.21 16.33
N ILE A 21 18.27 19.35 17.02
CA ILE A 21 18.02 17.89 17.10
C ILE A 21 17.31 17.51 18.39
N ASP A 22 17.23 18.45 19.34
CA ASP A 22 16.57 18.25 20.62
C ASP A 22 15.16 18.88 20.61
N LYS A 23 14.31 18.41 19.73
CA LYS A 23 12.88 18.46 19.95
C LYS A 23 12.42 17.03 20.15
N ASP A 24 12.28 16.74 21.43
CA ASP A 24 11.47 15.66 21.91
C ASP A 24 10.22 15.49 21.04
N TYR A 25 10.24 14.54 20.11
CA TYR A 25 9.05 14.00 19.46
C TYR A 25 8.32 13.08 20.47
N TYR A 26 8.33 13.46 21.73
CA TYR A 26 7.45 12.87 22.72
C TYR A 26 6.14 13.65 22.65
N TYR A 27 5.20 13.09 21.91
CA TYR A 27 3.82 13.51 22.09
C TYR A 27 3.48 13.29 23.55
N THR A 28 3.45 14.37 24.33
CA THR A 28 2.94 14.27 25.70
C THR A 28 1.46 13.97 25.56
N THR A 29 1.04 12.83 26.07
CA THR A 29 -0.37 12.44 26.17
C THR A 29 -1.08 13.34 27.20
N GLU A 30 -1.23 14.63 26.90
CA GLU A 30 -2.23 15.45 27.58
C GLU A 30 -3.57 15.02 27.01
N VAL A 31 -4.21 14.07 27.68
CA VAL A 31 -5.57 13.64 27.36
C VAL A 31 -6.48 14.86 27.49
N PRO A 32 -7.15 15.34 26.43
CA PRO A 32 -8.09 16.43 26.54
C PRO A 32 -9.21 16.08 27.51
N GLU A 33 -9.73 17.04 28.28
CA GLU A 33 -10.92 16.84 29.11
C GLU A 33 -12.05 16.23 28.25
N GLU A 34 -12.66 15.15 28.74
CA GLU A 34 -13.53 14.25 27.98
C GLU A 34 -14.68 14.96 27.26
N PRO A 35 -14.78 14.86 25.91
CA PRO A 35 -16.02 15.16 25.22
C PRO A 35 -17.07 14.08 25.56
N LYS A 36 -18.37 14.43 25.55
CA LYS A 36 -19.48 13.54 25.88
C LYS A 36 -19.63 12.33 24.95
N ASP A 37 -18.95 12.31 23.79
CA ASP A 37 -18.97 11.24 22.76
C ASP A 37 -17.60 10.59 22.62
N LYS A 38 -17.02 10.11 23.71
CA LYS A 38 -15.70 9.47 23.75
C LYS A 38 -15.79 8.08 23.12
N SER A 39 -15.13 7.89 21.96
CA SER A 39 -14.85 6.56 21.41
C SER A 39 -13.58 6.00 22.07
N THR A 40 -13.61 4.71 22.40
CA THR A 40 -12.45 3.97 22.87
C THR A 40 -11.98 3.01 21.78
N TYR A 41 -10.70 3.04 21.46
CA TYR A 41 -10.12 2.19 20.41
C TYR A 41 -9.19 1.15 21.02
N THR A 42 -9.20 -0.06 20.47
CA THR A 42 -8.11 -1.03 20.62
C THR A 42 -7.52 -1.32 19.26
N ILE A 43 -6.23 -1.03 19.09
CA ILE A 43 -5.43 -1.43 17.94
C ILE A 43 -4.96 -2.85 18.20
N MET A 44 -5.16 -3.73 17.21
CA MET A 44 -4.82 -5.15 17.24
C MET A 44 -3.80 -5.43 16.15
N MET A 45 -2.51 -5.46 16.48
CA MET A 45 -1.44 -5.77 15.53
C MET A 45 -1.33 -7.28 15.36
N TYR A 46 -1.51 -7.77 14.13
CA TYR A 46 -1.34 -9.16 13.74
C TYR A 46 -0.27 -9.23 12.67
N GLY A 47 0.90 -9.77 12.99
CA GLY A 47 2.06 -9.66 12.13
C GLY A 47 3.00 -10.85 12.19
N CYS A 48 3.70 -11.08 11.08
CA CYS A 48 4.79 -12.03 10.98
C CYS A 48 6.03 -11.28 10.50
N GLY A 49 7.12 -11.41 11.21
CA GLY A 49 8.46 -11.09 10.71
C GLY A 49 8.91 -12.18 9.74
N GLY A 50 10.11 -12.11 9.29
CA GLY A 50 10.74 -13.07 8.41
C GLY A 50 11.86 -12.42 7.63
N GLY A 51 12.97 -13.12 7.46
CA GLY A 51 14.08 -12.60 6.70
C GLY A 51 14.52 -11.21 7.17
N ASN A 52 14.26 -10.20 6.33
CA ASN A 52 14.59 -8.80 6.59
C ASN A 52 13.55 -8.04 7.44
N LEU A 53 12.40 -8.64 7.79
CA LEU A 53 11.29 -7.94 8.46
C LEU A 53 11.31 -8.05 10.00
N ASP A 54 12.10 -8.94 10.60
CA ASP A 54 12.15 -9.09 12.07
C ASP A 54 12.55 -7.77 12.77
N LEU A 55 13.57 -7.09 12.28
CA LEU A 55 14.06 -5.84 12.88
C LEU A 55 13.10 -4.64 12.66
N PRO A 56 12.56 -4.40 11.46
CA PRO A 56 11.50 -3.43 11.27
C PRO A 56 10.30 -3.63 12.18
N MET A 57 9.84 -4.88 12.36
CA MET A 57 8.74 -5.19 13.28
C MET A 57 9.04 -4.75 14.72
N VAL A 58 10.27 -5.01 15.20
CA VAL A 58 10.72 -4.57 16.52
C VAL A 58 10.65 -3.04 16.65
N THR A 59 11.05 -2.32 15.59
CA THR A 59 11.01 -0.86 15.57
C THR A 59 9.58 -0.33 15.72
N ASN A 60 8.65 -0.86 14.94
CA ASN A 60 7.24 -0.45 15.00
C ASN A 60 6.58 -0.81 16.34
N ILE A 61 6.89 -1.98 16.93
CA ILE A 61 6.43 -2.31 18.28
C ILE A 61 6.95 -1.29 19.30
N ARG A 62 8.22 -0.90 19.17
CA ARG A 62 8.83 0.10 20.04
C ARG A 62 8.16 1.47 19.94
N GLU A 63 7.77 1.89 18.74
CA GLU A 63 7.00 3.13 18.55
C GLU A 63 5.68 3.09 19.31
N ALA A 64 4.94 1.97 19.23
CA ALA A 64 3.73 1.78 20.01
C ALA A 64 3.98 1.80 21.53
N LEU A 65 5.09 1.17 21.99
CA LEU A 65 5.48 1.17 23.39
C LEU A 65 5.87 2.57 23.88
N LEU A 66 6.52 3.38 23.04
CA LEU A 66 6.89 4.77 23.36
C LEU A 66 5.66 5.69 23.43
N ALA A 67 4.68 5.46 22.59
CA ALA A 67 3.40 6.17 22.66
C ALA A 67 2.67 5.90 23.97
N GLY A 68 2.72 4.66 24.43
CA GLY A 68 2.02 4.19 25.60
C GLY A 68 0.50 4.08 25.43
N ALA A 69 -0.12 3.20 26.20
CA ALA A 69 -1.57 3.09 26.21
C ALA A 69 -2.21 4.21 27.03
N SER A 70 -3.43 4.56 26.69
CA SER A 70 -4.25 5.53 27.40
C SER A 70 -5.63 4.95 27.72
N ASP A 71 -6.47 5.71 28.42
CA ASP A 71 -7.87 5.32 28.63
C ASP A 71 -8.66 5.28 27.30
N ARG A 72 -8.18 5.99 26.29
CA ARG A 72 -8.85 6.14 25.01
C ARG A 72 -8.34 5.18 23.95
N VAL A 73 -7.04 4.89 23.91
CA VAL A 73 -6.39 4.02 22.93
C VAL A 73 -5.60 2.94 23.65
N LYS A 74 -5.93 1.69 23.34
CA LYS A 74 -5.19 0.50 23.75
C LYS A 74 -4.49 -0.11 22.54
N PHE A 75 -3.43 -0.86 22.79
CA PHE A 75 -2.70 -1.57 21.74
C PHE A 75 -2.36 -2.99 22.20
N THR A 76 -2.71 -3.97 21.39
CA THR A 76 -2.37 -5.38 21.59
C THR A 76 -1.67 -5.90 20.34
N GLY A 77 -0.86 -6.94 20.47
CA GLY A 77 -0.24 -7.57 19.32
C GLY A 77 -0.15 -9.08 19.47
N GLN A 78 -0.27 -9.78 18.36
CA GLN A 78 0.19 -11.15 18.14
C GLN A 78 1.15 -11.14 16.97
N ILE A 79 2.39 -11.45 17.25
CA ILE A 79 3.48 -11.35 16.29
C ILE A 79 4.33 -12.61 16.31
N LYS A 80 4.94 -12.92 15.17
CA LYS A 80 5.86 -14.04 15.02
C LYS A 80 7.17 -13.56 14.45
N PHE A 81 8.26 -13.89 15.12
CA PHE A 81 9.61 -13.67 14.63
C PHE A 81 10.17 -14.95 14.00
N SER A 82 10.80 -14.81 12.84
CA SER A 82 11.37 -15.95 12.11
C SER A 82 12.68 -16.43 12.70
N SER A 83 13.45 -15.54 13.33
CA SER A 83 14.76 -15.85 13.88
C SER A 83 14.96 -15.16 15.23
N LYS A 84 15.93 -15.69 15.98
CA LYS A 84 16.45 -15.00 17.16
C LYS A 84 17.26 -13.80 16.73
N LEU A 85 16.81 -12.61 17.03
CA LEU A 85 17.62 -11.40 16.89
C LEU A 85 18.81 -11.52 17.84
N GLN A 86 20.03 -11.22 17.37
CA GLN A 86 21.26 -11.44 18.15
C GLN A 86 21.25 -10.83 19.56
N GLU A 87 20.53 -9.74 19.74
CA GLU A 87 20.39 -9.04 21.02
C GLU A 87 19.14 -9.47 21.82
N TYR A 88 18.25 -10.31 21.23
CA TYR A 88 16.96 -10.68 21.79
C TYR A 88 16.70 -12.18 21.56
N GLU A 89 17.56 -13.03 22.15
CA GLU A 89 17.52 -14.48 21.97
C GLU A 89 16.15 -15.14 22.30
N GLU A 90 15.32 -14.46 23.08
CA GLU A 90 14.02 -14.96 23.53
C GLU A 90 12.86 -14.56 22.62
N THR A 91 13.11 -13.83 21.52
CA THR A 91 12.04 -13.28 20.66
C THR A 91 11.55 -14.22 19.57
N ALA A 92 12.24 -15.32 19.28
CA ALA A 92 11.81 -16.28 18.26
C ALA A 92 10.46 -16.92 18.60
N GLY A 93 9.62 -17.12 17.56
CA GLY A 93 8.30 -17.73 17.69
C GLY A 93 7.16 -16.72 17.81
N THR A 94 5.98 -17.22 18.14
CA THR A 94 4.76 -16.40 18.22
C THR A 94 4.55 -15.90 19.65
N GLN A 95 4.25 -14.62 19.79
CA GLN A 95 4.09 -13.98 21.08
C GLN A 95 2.92 -13.00 21.05
N ARG A 96 2.21 -12.89 22.19
CA ARG A 96 1.21 -11.85 22.43
C ARG A 96 1.73 -10.84 23.40
N PHE A 97 1.43 -9.57 23.15
CA PHE A 97 1.80 -8.48 24.03
C PHE A 97 0.69 -7.44 24.16
N ILE A 98 0.76 -6.66 25.21
CA ILE A 98 -0.10 -5.49 25.46
C ILE A 98 0.83 -4.30 25.72
N VAL A 99 0.55 -3.18 25.07
CA VAL A 99 1.23 -1.92 25.38
C VAL A 99 0.72 -1.38 26.70
N GLY A 100 1.63 -1.13 27.63
CA GLY A 100 1.34 -0.51 28.94
C GLY A 100 1.21 1.01 28.86
N ASP A 101 0.89 1.63 29.99
CA ASP A 101 0.81 3.08 30.17
C ASP A 101 2.18 3.73 30.49
N THR A 102 3.23 2.93 30.66
CA THR A 102 4.60 3.39 30.89
C THR A 102 5.54 2.89 29.81
N PRO A 103 6.26 3.78 29.12
CA PRO A 103 7.12 3.44 27.98
C PRO A 103 8.48 2.83 28.36
N GLU A 104 8.69 2.48 29.65
CA GLU A 104 10.02 2.24 30.19
C GLU A 104 10.65 0.89 29.85
N ASN A 105 9.88 -0.06 29.31
CA ASN A 105 10.39 -1.38 29.01
C ASN A 105 10.25 -1.74 27.54
N TRP A 106 11.40 -2.01 26.93
CA TRP A 106 11.50 -2.84 25.77
C TRP A 106 10.56 -4.04 25.90
N TYR A 107 9.95 -4.41 24.79
CA TYR A 107 9.11 -5.55 24.53
C TYR A 107 9.15 -6.65 25.62
N THR A 108 8.06 -6.80 26.33
CA THR A 108 7.85 -7.91 27.26
C THR A 108 6.64 -8.71 26.77
N PRO A 109 6.82 -9.97 26.33
CA PRO A 109 5.70 -10.79 25.93
C PRO A 109 4.80 -11.07 27.14
N VAL A 110 3.49 -10.93 26.93
CA VAL A 110 2.49 -11.34 27.92
C VAL A 110 2.27 -12.86 27.85
N GLU A 111 2.32 -13.41 26.67
CA GLU A 111 2.11 -14.82 26.39
C GLU A 111 3.03 -15.26 25.24
N VAL A 112 3.76 -16.34 25.46
CA VAL A 112 4.55 -17.03 24.42
C VAL A 112 3.72 -18.20 23.92
N LEU A 113 3.45 -18.22 22.62
CA LEU A 113 2.69 -19.26 21.96
C LEU A 113 3.61 -20.27 21.28
N ASP A 114 3.03 -21.30 20.67
CA ASP A 114 3.78 -22.30 19.92
C ASP A 114 4.56 -21.65 18.76
N THR A 115 5.81 -22.05 18.57
CA THR A 115 6.64 -21.60 17.45
C THR A 115 6.09 -22.05 16.10
N ASP A 116 5.34 -23.15 16.09
CA ASP A 116 4.73 -23.70 14.89
C ASP A 116 3.31 -23.17 14.61
N LEU A 117 2.87 -22.16 15.37
CA LEU A 117 1.58 -21.53 15.17
C LEU A 117 1.51 -20.91 13.76
N LYS A 118 0.49 -21.29 13.00
CA LYS A 118 0.29 -20.84 11.62
C LYS A 118 -0.51 -19.54 11.61
N LEU A 119 0.15 -18.39 11.45
CA LEU A 119 -0.54 -17.10 11.42
C LEU A 119 -1.47 -16.95 10.21
N TYR A 120 -1.29 -17.74 9.17
CA TYR A 120 -2.17 -17.81 8.02
C TYR A 120 -3.45 -18.67 8.24
N ASP A 121 -3.62 -19.32 9.40
CA ASP A 121 -4.86 -20.02 9.75
C ASP A 121 -5.88 -19.00 10.28
N PRO A 122 -7.08 -18.89 9.67
CA PRO A 122 -8.11 -17.95 10.10
C PRO A 122 -8.56 -18.14 11.56
N GLN A 123 -8.44 -19.37 12.11
CA GLN A 123 -8.76 -19.63 13.51
C GLN A 123 -7.81 -18.90 14.46
N ASN A 124 -6.51 -18.83 14.11
CA ASN A 124 -5.54 -18.13 14.95
C ASN A 124 -5.78 -16.60 14.94
N LEU A 125 -6.25 -16.05 13.84
CA LEU A 125 -6.70 -14.65 13.79
C LEU A 125 -7.95 -14.44 14.66
N THR A 126 -8.93 -15.35 14.57
CA THR A 126 -10.16 -15.32 15.40
C THR A 126 -9.79 -15.35 16.90
N ASP A 127 -8.90 -16.24 17.28
CA ASP A 127 -8.46 -16.41 18.67
C ASP A 127 -7.71 -15.17 19.17
N PHE A 128 -6.88 -14.55 18.32
CA PHE A 128 -6.21 -13.31 18.66
C PHE A 128 -7.19 -12.14 18.85
N ILE A 129 -8.16 -11.96 17.94
CA ILE A 129 -9.17 -10.91 18.05
C ILE A 129 -9.95 -11.08 19.36
N ASN A 130 -10.39 -12.29 19.67
CA ASN A 130 -11.13 -12.57 20.90
C ASN A 130 -10.28 -12.34 22.14
N TRP A 131 -9.03 -12.79 22.16
CA TRP A 131 -8.08 -12.51 23.24
C TRP A 131 -7.89 -11.00 23.44
N SER A 132 -7.68 -10.25 22.36
CA SER A 132 -7.51 -8.78 22.44
C SER A 132 -8.74 -8.08 23.02
N LYS A 133 -9.95 -8.52 22.66
CA LYS A 133 -11.20 -7.99 23.20
C LYS A 133 -11.34 -8.29 24.70
N GLU A 134 -10.85 -9.44 25.17
CA GLU A 134 -10.87 -9.79 26.59
C GLU A 134 -9.87 -8.96 27.39
N GLN A 135 -8.67 -8.76 26.84
CA GLN A 135 -7.60 -8.04 27.51
C GLN A 135 -7.81 -6.52 27.49
N CYS A 136 -8.24 -6.00 26.35
CA CYS A 136 -8.42 -4.57 26.10
C CYS A 136 -9.79 -4.31 25.46
N PRO A 137 -10.89 -4.42 26.22
CA PRO A 137 -12.23 -4.13 25.69
C PRO A 137 -12.36 -2.67 25.27
N ALA A 138 -12.97 -2.44 24.10
CA ALA A 138 -13.17 -1.12 23.51
C ALA A 138 -14.51 -1.02 22.78
N ASP A 139 -14.95 0.21 22.46
CA ASP A 139 -16.14 0.46 21.66
C ASP A 139 -15.90 0.09 20.20
N GLU A 140 -14.67 0.36 19.70
CA GLU A 140 -14.28 0.13 18.31
C GLU A 140 -12.88 -0.51 18.24
N TYR A 141 -12.66 -1.35 17.22
CA TYR A 141 -11.44 -2.12 17.04
C TYR A 141 -10.79 -1.83 15.70
N ILE A 142 -9.46 -1.68 15.69
CA ILE A 142 -8.64 -1.48 14.50
C ILE A 142 -7.74 -2.70 14.35
N LEU A 143 -7.88 -3.44 13.25
CA LEU A 143 -6.98 -4.56 12.92
C LEU A 143 -5.85 -4.04 12.06
N LEU A 144 -4.62 -4.15 12.54
CA LEU A 144 -3.40 -3.78 11.85
C LEU A 144 -2.70 -5.06 11.42
N LEU A 145 -2.58 -5.25 10.10
CA LEU A 145 -1.93 -6.40 9.47
C LEU A 145 -0.54 -5.98 9.01
N TRP A 146 0.48 -6.61 9.56
CA TRP A 146 1.88 -6.22 9.35
C TRP A 146 2.69 -7.35 8.73
N ASN A 147 3.23 -7.15 7.55
CA ASN A 147 4.17 -8.04 6.84
C ASN A 147 4.37 -7.57 5.39
N HIS A 148 4.97 -8.41 4.54
CA HIS A 148 4.87 -8.26 3.09
C HIS A 148 3.41 -8.29 2.63
N GLY A 149 3.10 -7.59 1.54
CA GLY A 149 1.83 -7.60 0.84
C GLY A 149 2.03 -7.94 -0.64
N GLY A 150 1.03 -8.56 -1.25
CA GLY A 150 1.05 -8.94 -2.66
C GLY A 150 -0.34 -8.81 -3.29
N ALA A 151 -1.16 -7.91 -2.78
CA ALA A 151 -2.54 -7.72 -3.20
C ALA A 151 -3.36 -9.03 -3.12
N TRP A 152 -4.06 -9.39 -4.21
CA TRP A 152 -4.86 -10.60 -4.35
C TRP A 152 -4.14 -11.70 -5.15
N VAL A 153 -2.96 -11.43 -5.71
CA VAL A 153 -2.28 -12.28 -6.70
C VAL A 153 -1.95 -13.66 -6.12
N PRO A 154 -2.27 -14.77 -6.83
CA PRO A 154 -1.89 -16.12 -6.42
C PRO A 154 -0.37 -16.25 -6.37
N GLY A 155 0.15 -17.00 -5.43
CA GLY A 155 1.59 -17.29 -5.34
C GLY A 155 2.08 -18.11 -6.54
N HIS A 156 3.32 -17.86 -6.97
CA HIS A 156 3.94 -18.48 -8.14
C HIS A 156 3.99 -20.03 -8.06
N ASP A 157 4.01 -20.61 -6.86
CA ASP A 157 4.18 -22.07 -6.64
C ASP A 157 2.95 -22.75 -6.02
N ALA A 158 1.86 -22.02 -5.77
CA ALA A 158 0.63 -22.59 -5.22
C ALA A 158 -0.60 -21.83 -5.71
N PRO A 159 -1.73 -22.53 -5.97
CA PRO A 159 -2.99 -21.87 -6.37
C PRO A 159 -3.67 -21.15 -5.20
N THR A 160 -2.96 -20.89 -4.12
CA THR A 160 -3.47 -20.19 -2.94
C THR A 160 -3.22 -18.70 -3.07
N HIS A 161 -4.29 -17.94 -2.92
CA HIS A 161 -4.28 -16.48 -2.97
C HIS A 161 -3.37 -15.92 -1.88
N ARG A 162 -2.34 -15.19 -2.27
CA ARG A 162 -1.52 -14.45 -1.32
C ARG A 162 -2.23 -13.13 -1.01
N ALA A 163 -2.40 -12.80 0.25
CA ALA A 163 -2.94 -11.50 0.63
C ALA A 163 -1.97 -10.76 1.55
N VAL A 164 -1.71 -11.28 2.75
CA VAL A 164 -0.93 -10.59 3.77
C VAL A 164 -0.47 -11.58 4.85
N VAL A 165 0.47 -11.17 5.69
CA VAL A 165 0.97 -11.96 6.84
C VAL A 165 1.55 -13.31 6.38
N TYR A 166 2.61 -13.21 5.56
CA TYR A 166 3.37 -14.40 5.13
C TYR A 166 4.17 -14.98 6.30
N ASP A 167 4.13 -16.30 6.42
CA ASP A 167 4.92 -17.02 7.41
C ASP A 167 6.17 -17.59 6.74
N ASP A 168 7.24 -16.83 6.68
CA ASP A 168 8.51 -17.25 6.07
C ASP A 168 9.15 -18.45 6.79
N VAL A 169 8.75 -18.72 8.02
CA VAL A 169 9.22 -19.86 8.81
C VAL A 169 8.51 -21.17 8.40
N LEU A 170 7.20 -21.05 8.09
CA LEU A 170 6.34 -22.20 7.77
C LEU A 170 5.87 -22.16 6.31
N ASN A 171 6.74 -22.52 5.37
CA ASN A 171 6.43 -22.74 3.96
C ASN A 171 6.03 -21.49 3.14
N LYS A 172 6.29 -20.27 3.63
CA LYS A 172 5.90 -19.01 2.96
C LYS A 172 4.40 -18.91 2.61
N GLU A 173 3.54 -19.57 3.39
CA GLU A 173 2.09 -19.41 3.26
C GLU A 173 1.66 -18.11 3.92
N GLY A 174 0.68 -17.42 3.32
CA GLY A 174 0.12 -16.16 3.84
C GLY A 174 -1.38 -16.29 4.09
N LEU A 175 -1.90 -15.36 4.89
CA LEU A 175 -3.32 -15.24 5.16
C LEU A 175 -4.03 -14.74 3.89
N THR A 176 -4.87 -15.55 3.29
CA THR A 176 -5.64 -15.16 2.10
C THR A 176 -6.70 -14.13 2.45
N LEU A 177 -7.23 -13.42 1.46
CA LEU A 177 -8.33 -12.47 1.67
C LEU A 177 -9.57 -13.16 2.26
N ASP A 178 -9.89 -14.35 1.78
CA ASP A 178 -11.04 -15.14 2.28
C ASP A 178 -10.81 -15.59 3.71
N ASP A 179 -9.59 -16.04 4.06
CA ASP A 179 -9.23 -16.43 5.41
C ASP A 179 -9.23 -15.23 6.37
N LEU A 180 -8.77 -14.08 5.92
CA LEU A 180 -8.84 -12.82 6.69
C LEU A 180 -10.30 -12.48 7.03
N VAL A 181 -11.15 -12.44 6.00
CA VAL A 181 -12.59 -12.14 6.16
C VAL A 181 -13.25 -13.18 7.06
N LYS A 182 -12.93 -14.47 6.87
CA LYS A 182 -13.40 -15.57 7.71
C LYS A 182 -12.99 -15.39 9.17
N GLY A 183 -11.70 -15.14 9.43
CA GLY A 183 -11.19 -14.98 10.79
C GLY A 183 -11.83 -13.82 11.55
N ILE A 184 -12.07 -12.70 10.84
CA ILE A 184 -12.75 -11.54 11.42
C ILE A 184 -14.22 -11.88 11.71
N ASN A 185 -14.95 -12.45 10.75
CA ASN A 185 -16.37 -12.78 10.90
C ASN A 185 -16.62 -13.83 11.99
N ASP A 186 -15.76 -14.87 12.09
CA ASP A 186 -15.86 -15.89 13.12
C ASP A 186 -15.63 -15.32 14.54
N SER A 187 -14.91 -14.21 14.68
CA SER A 187 -14.77 -13.47 15.94
C SER A 187 -16.05 -12.74 16.39
N GLY A 188 -17.01 -12.62 15.47
CA GLY A 188 -18.24 -11.83 15.68
C GLY A 188 -18.00 -10.33 15.82
N THR A 189 -16.84 -9.83 15.35
CA THR A 189 -16.44 -8.43 15.50
C THR A 189 -16.36 -7.75 14.14
N LYS A 190 -17.07 -6.64 13.97
CA LYS A 190 -16.83 -5.77 12.82
C LYS A 190 -15.73 -4.77 13.18
N MET A 191 -14.70 -4.67 12.34
CA MET A 191 -13.61 -3.75 12.57
C MET A 191 -14.03 -2.31 12.24
N LYS A 192 -13.55 -1.34 13.02
CA LYS A 192 -13.64 0.06 12.63
C LYS A 192 -12.78 0.33 11.40
N MET A 193 -11.57 -0.22 11.39
CA MET A 193 -10.64 -0.11 10.27
C MET A 193 -9.77 -1.36 10.19
N ILE A 194 -9.47 -1.78 8.96
CA ILE A 194 -8.37 -2.68 8.68
C ILE A 194 -7.24 -1.83 8.09
N TYR A 195 -6.10 -1.86 8.74
CA TYR A 195 -4.88 -1.20 8.28
C TYR A 195 -3.90 -2.25 7.76
N TYR A 196 -3.59 -2.20 6.48
CA TYR A 196 -2.52 -2.97 5.86
C TYR A 196 -1.22 -2.17 5.91
N ASP A 197 -0.36 -2.46 6.86
CA ASP A 197 1.04 -2.03 6.82
C ASP A 197 1.82 -3.08 6.03
N ALA A 198 1.59 -3.06 4.74
CA ALA A 198 2.03 -4.05 3.77
C ALA A 198 1.90 -3.49 2.35
N CYS A 199 2.78 -3.95 1.44
CA CYS A 199 2.87 -3.48 0.07
C CYS A 199 1.62 -3.80 -0.76
N LEU A 200 1.26 -2.92 -1.70
CA LEU A 200 0.32 -3.20 -2.79
C LEU A 200 -1.11 -3.58 -2.37
N MET A 201 -1.53 -3.26 -1.13
CA MET A 201 -2.86 -3.63 -0.64
C MET A 201 -3.96 -2.63 -1.01
N GLY A 202 -3.61 -1.46 -1.60
CA GLY A 202 -4.54 -0.43 -2.05
C GLY A 202 -5.23 -0.74 -3.39
N MET A 203 -5.52 -2.03 -3.66
CA MET A 203 -6.20 -2.50 -4.87
C MET A 203 -7.70 -2.63 -4.63
N VAL A 204 -8.50 -2.26 -5.64
CA VAL A 204 -9.97 -2.37 -5.54
C VAL A 204 -10.39 -3.81 -5.28
N GLU A 205 -9.68 -4.79 -5.86
CA GLU A 205 -9.90 -6.22 -5.67
C GLU A 205 -9.82 -6.61 -4.19
N VAL A 206 -8.80 -6.11 -3.48
CA VAL A 206 -8.58 -6.38 -2.05
C VAL A 206 -9.64 -5.67 -1.21
N LEU A 207 -9.80 -4.37 -1.42
CA LEU A 207 -10.65 -3.52 -0.57
C LEU A 207 -12.14 -3.87 -0.67
N SER A 208 -12.59 -4.32 -1.86
CA SER A 208 -13.97 -4.75 -2.06
C SER A 208 -14.34 -5.98 -1.22
N GLY A 209 -13.38 -6.86 -0.93
CA GLY A 209 -13.58 -8.04 -0.08
C GLY A 209 -13.87 -7.70 1.38
N LEU A 210 -13.50 -6.51 1.84
CA LEU A 210 -13.57 -6.11 3.27
C LEU A 210 -14.90 -5.48 3.68
N THR A 211 -15.81 -5.19 2.77
CA THR A 211 -17.01 -4.36 3.01
C THR A 211 -17.94 -4.89 4.09
N GLU A 212 -17.91 -6.19 4.35
CA GLU A 212 -18.75 -6.83 5.37
C GLU A 212 -18.10 -6.87 6.75
N CYS A 213 -16.76 -6.86 6.81
CA CYS A 213 -16.01 -7.04 8.06
C CYS A 213 -15.39 -5.75 8.62
N ALA A 214 -15.41 -4.63 7.87
CA ALA A 214 -14.88 -3.36 8.35
C ALA A 214 -15.70 -2.15 7.84
N ASP A 215 -15.55 -1.00 8.54
CA ASP A 215 -16.12 0.29 8.09
C ASP A 215 -15.15 1.03 7.18
N TYR A 216 -13.85 0.93 7.46
CA TYR A 216 -12.78 1.61 6.76
C TYR A 216 -11.62 0.66 6.45
N ALA A 217 -10.83 1.03 5.46
CA ALA A 217 -9.54 0.43 5.19
C ALA A 217 -8.46 1.51 5.04
N LEU A 218 -7.22 1.16 5.40
CA LEU A 218 -6.03 1.98 5.19
C LEU A 218 -4.97 1.10 4.54
N ALA A 219 -4.46 1.51 3.37
CA ALA A 219 -3.54 0.69 2.58
C ALA A 219 -2.72 1.53 1.60
N ALA A 220 -1.56 1.02 1.19
CA ALA A 220 -0.75 1.57 0.11
C ALA A 220 -1.04 0.88 -1.21
N SER A 221 -1.07 1.65 -2.31
CA SER A 221 -1.10 1.09 -3.67
C SER A 221 0.31 0.82 -4.20
N HIS A 222 1.33 1.49 -3.64
CA HIS A 222 2.75 1.24 -3.88
C HIS A 222 3.34 0.25 -2.89
N ILE A 223 4.64 -0.01 -3.04
CA ILE A 223 5.43 -0.72 -2.05
C ILE A 223 5.52 0.14 -0.78
N THR A 224 5.27 -0.46 0.38
CA THR A 224 5.41 0.19 1.68
C THR A 224 6.87 0.11 2.13
N PRO A 225 7.48 1.20 2.62
CA PRO A 225 8.85 1.14 3.10
C PRO A 225 8.98 0.20 4.30
N GLY A 226 10.13 -0.48 4.42
CA GLY A 226 10.37 -1.44 5.49
C GLY A 226 10.30 -0.87 6.92
N ILE A 227 10.39 0.47 7.07
CA ILE A 227 10.16 1.12 8.38
C ILE A 227 8.69 1.08 8.81
N GLY A 228 7.78 0.72 7.91
CA GLY A 228 6.34 0.67 8.21
C GLY A 228 5.71 2.02 8.54
N GLY A 229 4.51 1.99 9.11
CA GLY A 229 3.80 3.16 9.58
C GLY A 229 4.35 3.70 10.90
N ASP A 230 4.15 4.99 11.18
CA ASP A 230 4.48 5.63 12.45
C ASP A 230 3.38 5.35 13.50
N TYR A 231 3.54 4.30 14.29
CA TYR A 231 2.51 3.92 15.26
C TYR A 231 2.40 4.86 16.45
N ASN A 232 3.45 5.64 16.73
CA ASN A 232 3.38 6.72 17.71
C ASN A 232 2.39 7.78 17.22
N SER A 233 2.53 8.24 15.98
CA SER A 233 1.61 9.19 15.35
C SER A 233 0.17 8.64 15.29
N LEU A 234 -0.02 7.37 14.93
CA LEU A 234 -1.35 6.74 14.89
C LEU A 234 -2.04 6.83 16.26
N MET A 235 -1.36 6.40 17.31
CA MET A 235 -1.90 6.44 18.66
C MET A 235 -2.14 7.86 19.15
N TYR A 236 -1.24 8.81 18.81
CA TYR A 236 -1.41 10.21 19.13
C TYR A 236 -2.67 10.81 18.52
N HIS A 237 -2.88 10.64 17.21
CA HIS A 237 -4.05 11.22 16.53
C HIS A 237 -5.38 10.58 16.99
N LEU A 238 -5.41 9.28 17.23
CA LEU A 238 -6.58 8.61 17.79
C LEU A 238 -6.88 9.08 19.22
N ASN A 239 -5.85 9.41 20.00
CA ASN A 239 -6.01 9.95 21.35
C ASN A 239 -6.58 11.38 21.36
N ASN A 240 -6.09 12.22 20.46
CA ASN A 240 -6.31 13.66 20.51
C ASN A 240 -7.43 14.15 19.58
N SER A 241 -8.01 13.31 18.75
CA SER A 241 -9.14 13.66 17.89
C SER A 241 -10.44 13.02 18.37
N THR A 242 -11.53 13.78 18.30
CA THR A 242 -12.89 13.26 18.51
C THR A 242 -13.52 12.75 17.19
N ASN A 243 -12.89 13.04 16.06
CA ASN A 243 -13.33 12.62 14.74
C ASN A 243 -12.34 11.58 14.19
N PHE A 244 -12.81 10.35 14.03
CA PHE A 244 -12.01 9.23 13.54
C PHE A 244 -11.40 9.49 12.16
N GLU A 245 -12.22 9.97 11.20
CA GLU A 245 -11.72 10.24 9.85
C GLU A 245 -10.61 11.31 9.85
N GLN A 246 -10.77 12.36 10.69
CA GLN A 246 -9.75 13.39 10.81
C GLN A 246 -8.46 12.85 11.42
N ALA A 247 -8.57 12.02 12.47
CA ALA A 247 -7.40 11.36 13.07
C ALA A 247 -6.60 10.55 12.06
N ILE A 248 -7.29 9.77 11.21
CA ILE A 248 -6.61 8.96 10.19
C ILE A 248 -6.04 9.82 9.05
N LYS A 249 -6.70 10.90 8.66
CA LYS A 249 -6.16 11.86 7.67
C LYS A 249 -4.86 12.51 8.16
N ASP A 250 -4.85 12.94 9.41
CA ASP A 250 -3.67 13.56 10.03
C ASP A 250 -2.52 12.54 10.16
N TYR A 251 -2.85 11.30 10.54
CA TYR A 251 -1.91 10.18 10.53
C TYR A 251 -1.31 9.91 9.14
N CYS A 252 -2.14 9.81 8.10
CA CYS A 252 -1.67 9.62 6.73
C CYS A 252 -0.69 10.71 6.31
N TYR A 253 -1.02 11.96 6.62
CA TYR A 253 -0.17 13.10 6.30
C TYR A 253 1.20 13.02 7.01
N GLU A 254 1.22 12.73 8.30
CA GLU A 254 2.46 12.66 9.07
C GLU A 254 3.31 11.47 8.65
N THR A 255 2.72 10.28 8.50
CA THR A 255 3.43 9.06 8.10
C THR A 255 4.07 9.23 6.72
N VAL A 256 3.33 9.69 5.72
CA VAL A 256 3.86 9.89 4.37
C VAL A 256 4.89 11.03 4.34
N SER A 257 4.73 12.05 5.16
CA SER A 257 5.74 13.11 5.32
C SER A 257 7.03 12.56 5.94
N HIS A 258 6.91 11.61 6.86
CA HIS A 258 8.07 10.91 7.43
C HIS A 258 8.79 10.06 6.37
N TRP A 259 8.05 9.41 5.47
CA TRP A 259 8.59 8.69 4.33
C TRP A 259 9.17 9.60 3.23
N GLY A 260 8.91 10.89 3.28
CA GLY A 260 9.30 11.87 2.24
C GLY A 260 10.80 12.01 2.00
N VAL A 261 11.65 11.41 2.84
CA VAL A 261 13.11 11.32 2.64
C VAL A 261 13.51 10.19 1.68
N LEU A 262 12.58 9.28 1.38
CA LEU A 262 12.81 8.16 0.47
C LEU A 262 12.52 8.61 -0.97
N SER A 263 13.29 8.07 -1.92
CA SER A 263 13.23 8.46 -3.34
C SER A 263 12.08 7.82 -4.09
N ASP A 264 11.59 6.68 -3.62
CA ASP A 264 10.55 5.92 -4.32
C ASP A 264 9.17 6.54 -4.15
N PRO A 265 8.28 6.37 -5.13
CA PRO A 265 6.89 6.76 -4.98
C PRO A 265 6.20 5.96 -3.88
N LEU A 266 5.65 6.65 -2.88
CA LEU A 266 4.97 6.06 -1.74
C LEU A 266 3.60 6.71 -1.55
N ASP A 267 2.61 5.93 -1.18
CA ASP A 267 1.29 6.44 -0.83
C ASP A 267 0.69 5.74 0.38
N LEU A 268 -0.29 6.40 0.97
CA LEU A 268 -1.18 5.83 1.97
C LEU A 268 -2.60 6.33 1.68
N THR A 269 -3.51 5.39 1.46
CA THR A 269 -4.88 5.64 1.01
C THR A 269 -5.87 5.18 2.07
N PHE A 270 -6.67 6.10 2.56
CA PHE A 270 -7.76 5.85 3.51
C PHE A 270 -9.08 5.72 2.76
N VAL A 271 -9.80 4.61 2.95
CA VAL A 271 -10.99 4.24 2.18
C VAL A 271 -12.19 4.00 3.09
N ASN A 272 -13.32 4.62 2.76
CA ASN A 272 -14.61 4.37 3.39
C ASN A 272 -15.33 3.22 2.66
N LEU A 273 -15.32 2.04 3.27
CA LEU A 273 -15.86 0.82 2.68
C LEU A 273 -17.39 0.86 2.47
N SER A 274 -18.11 1.74 3.17
CA SER A 274 -19.55 1.91 2.92
C SER A 274 -19.88 2.52 1.55
N LYS A 275 -18.88 3.04 0.84
CA LYS A 275 -19.01 3.63 -0.49
C LYS A 275 -18.61 2.68 -1.62
N MET A 276 -18.08 1.51 -1.27
CA MET A 276 -17.56 0.56 -2.26
C MET A 276 -18.63 0.04 -3.21
N ASP A 277 -19.86 -0.22 -2.75
CA ASP A 277 -20.92 -0.72 -3.63
C ASP A 277 -21.21 0.26 -4.78
N ASN A 278 -21.21 1.57 -4.50
CA ASN A 278 -21.37 2.58 -5.55
C ASN A 278 -20.19 2.58 -6.51
N LEU A 279 -18.96 2.49 -5.99
CA LEU A 279 -17.74 2.43 -6.81
C LEU A 279 -17.74 1.18 -7.71
N LEU A 280 -18.06 0.02 -7.15
CA LEU A 280 -18.13 -1.23 -7.91
C LEU A 280 -19.20 -1.18 -9.00
N GLY A 281 -20.33 -0.52 -8.76
CA GLY A 281 -21.36 -0.28 -9.76
C GLY A 281 -20.86 0.54 -10.95
N GLU A 282 -20.06 1.58 -10.71
CA GLU A 282 -19.48 2.39 -11.78
C GLU A 282 -18.34 1.65 -12.50
N ILE A 283 -17.56 0.84 -11.80
CA ILE A 283 -16.55 -0.03 -12.40
C ILE A 283 -17.20 -1.11 -13.27
N ASN A 284 -18.35 -1.67 -12.89
CA ASN A 284 -19.10 -2.63 -13.71
C ASN A 284 -19.50 -2.02 -15.07
N VAL A 285 -20.01 -0.79 -15.06
CA VAL A 285 -20.34 -0.08 -16.30
C VAL A 285 -19.10 0.16 -17.15
N PHE A 286 -18.00 0.54 -16.51
CA PHE A 286 -16.72 0.76 -17.18
C PHE A 286 -16.17 -0.54 -17.79
N SER A 287 -16.16 -1.63 -17.03
CA SER A 287 -15.73 -2.97 -17.45
C SER A 287 -16.48 -3.45 -18.69
N SER A 288 -17.81 -3.36 -18.68
CA SER A 288 -18.63 -3.76 -19.84
C SER A 288 -18.29 -2.96 -21.10
N TYR A 289 -17.94 -1.69 -20.91
CA TYR A 289 -17.57 -0.83 -22.04
C TYR A 289 -16.16 -1.12 -22.57
N LEU A 290 -15.23 -1.49 -21.68
CA LEU A 290 -13.90 -1.96 -22.05
C LEU A 290 -13.96 -3.28 -22.82
N GLU A 291 -14.85 -4.19 -22.43
CA GLU A 291 -15.06 -5.46 -23.16
C GLU A 291 -15.47 -5.21 -24.62
N GLU A 292 -16.43 -4.30 -24.86
CA GLU A 292 -16.80 -3.91 -26.21
C GLU A 292 -15.63 -3.30 -26.99
N MET A 293 -14.83 -2.43 -26.35
CA MET A 293 -13.66 -1.80 -26.97
C MET A 293 -12.59 -2.82 -27.34
N VAL A 294 -12.30 -3.78 -26.46
CA VAL A 294 -11.33 -4.86 -26.72
C VAL A 294 -11.79 -5.75 -27.88
N GLN A 295 -13.08 -6.11 -27.94
CA GLN A 295 -13.64 -6.90 -29.04
C GLN A 295 -13.50 -6.18 -30.40
N ILE A 296 -13.71 -4.85 -30.42
CA ILE A 296 -13.50 -4.06 -31.64
C ILE A 296 -12.00 -3.98 -31.96
N ALA A 297 -11.16 -3.69 -30.97
CA ALA A 297 -9.72 -3.58 -31.18
C ALA A 297 -9.09 -4.89 -31.66
N ALA A 298 -9.61 -6.05 -31.22
CA ALA A 298 -9.12 -7.37 -31.65
C ALA A 298 -9.19 -7.60 -33.17
N LYS A 299 -10.08 -6.91 -33.89
CA LYS A 299 -10.14 -6.94 -35.34
C LYS A 299 -8.84 -6.52 -36.02
N TYR A 300 -8.04 -5.67 -35.35
CA TYR A 300 -6.74 -5.25 -35.87
C TYR A 300 -5.79 -6.43 -36.09
N ASN A 301 -5.85 -7.43 -35.21
CA ASN A 301 -5.02 -8.62 -35.33
C ASN A 301 -5.48 -9.58 -36.46
N GLU A 302 -6.75 -9.49 -36.85
CA GLU A 302 -7.34 -10.34 -37.90
C GLU A 302 -7.15 -9.72 -39.28
N ASP A 303 -7.63 -8.49 -39.48
CA ASP A 303 -7.55 -7.76 -40.74
C ASP A 303 -7.57 -6.23 -40.49
N PRO A 304 -6.39 -5.57 -40.33
CA PRO A 304 -6.31 -4.14 -40.13
C PRO A 304 -6.94 -3.29 -41.23
N GLU A 305 -6.91 -3.79 -42.49
CA GLU A 305 -7.42 -3.05 -43.62
C GLU A 305 -8.97 -3.03 -43.69
N SER A 306 -9.62 -3.95 -42.97
CA SER A 306 -11.09 -3.99 -42.90
C SER A 306 -11.67 -3.03 -41.86
N MET A 307 -10.84 -2.45 -41.00
CA MET A 307 -11.30 -1.53 -39.93
C MET A 307 -11.76 -0.20 -40.50
N THR A 308 -12.88 0.28 -40.01
CA THR A 308 -13.31 1.67 -40.23
C THR A 308 -12.37 2.64 -39.49
N THR A 309 -12.37 3.92 -39.85
CA THR A 309 -11.61 4.96 -39.16
C THR A 309 -11.97 5.04 -37.66
N ASP A 310 -13.24 4.84 -37.31
CA ASP A 310 -13.71 4.85 -35.93
C ASP A 310 -13.17 3.65 -35.15
N GLU A 311 -13.22 2.43 -35.68
CA GLU A 311 -12.65 1.22 -35.07
C GLU A 311 -11.13 1.32 -34.88
N ALA A 312 -10.42 1.86 -35.88
CA ALA A 312 -8.99 2.14 -35.76
C ALA A 312 -8.69 3.19 -34.68
N GLY A 313 -9.56 4.18 -34.52
CA GLY A 313 -9.50 5.16 -33.42
C GLY A 313 -9.69 4.53 -32.02
N ILE A 314 -10.68 3.62 -31.90
CA ILE A 314 -10.94 2.87 -30.67
C ILE A 314 -9.71 2.00 -30.29
N TYR A 315 -9.15 1.28 -31.26
CA TYR A 315 -7.93 0.50 -31.09
C TYR A 315 -6.75 1.37 -30.60
N SER A 316 -6.49 2.49 -31.29
CA SER A 316 -5.42 3.42 -30.92
C SER A 316 -5.60 3.98 -29.48
N THR A 317 -6.85 4.36 -29.15
CA THR A 317 -7.19 4.89 -27.82
C THR A 317 -6.93 3.84 -26.72
N LEU A 318 -7.36 2.59 -26.95
CA LEU A 318 -7.13 1.49 -26.00
C LEU A 318 -5.63 1.23 -25.80
N LEU A 319 -4.86 1.12 -26.89
CA LEU A 319 -3.41 0.92 -26.81
C LEU A 319 -2.70 2.09 -26.11
N THR A 320 -3.11 3.32 -26.38
CA THR A 320 -2.57 4.49 -25.69
C THR A 320 -2.80 4.39 -24.20
N ALA A 321 -4.00 4.00 -23.77
CA ALA A 321 -4.30 3.82 -22.36
C ALA A 321 -3.48 2.69 -21.72
N LEU A 322 -3.38 1.53 -22.36
CA LEU A 322 -2.61 0.39 -21.86
C LEU A 322 -1.10 0.69 -21.74
N ASN A 323 -0.57 1.53 -22.64
CA ASN A 323 0.86 1.82 -22.67
C ASN A 323 1.27 3.01 -21.76
N ASN A 324 0.33 3.91 -21.44
CA ASN A 324 0.65 5.12 -20.69
C ASN A 324 -0.02 5.19 -19.32
N CYS A 325 -0.89 4.23 -18.99
CA CYS A 325 -1.50 4.19 -17.67
C CYS A 325 -0.42 4.08 -16.59
N TYR A 326 -0.57 4.85 -15.51
CA TYR A 326 0.33 4.76 -14.38
C TYR A 326 0.29 3.37 -13.76
N GLN A 327 1.46 2.76 -13.62
CA GLN A 327 1.70 1.46 -13.01
C GLN A 327 2.35 1.69 -11.63
N TYR A 328 1.73 1.16 -10.59
CA TYR A 328 2.18 1.36 -9.21
C TYR A 328 3.52 0.68 -8.90
N ASP A 329 3.81 -0.42 -9.59
CA ASP A 329 5.05 -1.17 -9.46
C ASP A 329 5.37 -1.90 -10.77
N SER A 330 6.64 -1.88 -11.20
CA SER A 330 7.04 -2.48 -12.48
C SER A 330 7.00 -4.01 -12.49
N GLY A 331 7.04 -4.65 -11.32
CA GLY A 331 6.96 -6.12 -11.17
C GLY A 331 5.54 -6.66 -11.08
N PHE A 332 4.53 -5.80 -10.93
CA PHE A 332 3.15 -6.20 -10.73
C PHE A 332 2.19 -5.51 -11.70
N PRO A 333 1.15 -6.18 -12.19
CA PRO A 333 0.22 -5.64 -13.17
C PRO A 333 -0.86 -4.76 -12.51
N PHE A 334 -0.45 -3.82 -11.66
CA PHE A 334 -1.34 -2.94 -10.90
C PHE A 334 -1.28 -1.51 -11.43
N TYR A 335 -2.41 -1.04 -11.92
CA TYR A 335 -2.54 0.22 -12.63
C TYR A 335 -3.55 1.13 -11.94
N ASP A 336 -3.36 2.45 -12.10
CA ASP A 336 -4.29 3.45 -11.58
C ASP A 336 -5.59 3.48 -12.40
N ILE A 337 -6.70 3.11 -11.76
CA ILE A 337 -8.00 2.98 -12.45
C ILE A 337 -8.53 4.34 -12.95
N ARG A 338 -8.28 5.43 -12.20
CA ARG A 338 -8.67 6.77 -12.61
C ARG A 338 -7.88 7.22 -13.83
N HIS A 339 -6.55 7.14 -13.76
CA HIS A 339 -5.65 7.53 -14.84
C HIS A 339 -5.95 6.73 -16.12
N PHE A 340 -6.20 5.42 -15.99
CA PHE A 340 -6.61 4.60 -17.12
C PHE A 340 -7.88 5.14 -17.79
N SER A 341 -8.90 5.49 -17.01
CA SER A 341 -10.15 6.05 -17.54
C SER A 341 -9.96 7.43 -18.20
N GLU A 342 -9.07 8.27 -17.64
CA GLU A 342 -8.78 9.62 -18.13
C GLU A 342 -8.01 9.59 -19.45
N ILE A 343 -7.02 8.68 -19.60
CA ILE A 343 -6.32 8.50 -20.87
C ILE A 343 -7.29 8.02 -21.97
N LEU A 344 -8.20 7.10 -21.64
CA LEU A 344 -9.22 6.66 -22.62
C LEU A 344 -10.12 7.81 -23.11
N VAL A 345 -10.44 8.77 -22.24
CA VAL A 345 -11.21 9.97 -22.61
C VAL A 345 -10.39 10.87 -23.54
N ASN A 346 -9.08 11.01 -23.27
CA ASN A 346 -8.19 11.94 -23.99
C ASN A 346 -7.54 11.32 -25.24
N GLY A 347 -7.65 10.00 -25.46
CA GLY A 347 -6.96 9.26 -26.50
C GLY A 347 -7.43 9.51 -27.94
N GLY A 348 -8.38 10.42 -28.14
CA GLY A 348 -8.90 10.81 -29.44
C GLY A 348 -10.42 10.78 -29.54
N PHE A 349 -10.96 11.40 -30.57
CA PHE A 349 -12.42 11.42 -30.78
C PHE A 349 -12.87 10.21 -31.60
N THR A 350 -13.66 9.36 -30.95
CA THR A 350 -14.33 8.19 -31.55
C THR A 350 -15.83 8.22 -31.25
N SER A 351 -16.61 7.29 -31.81
CA SER A 351 -18.02 7.11 -31.42
C SER A 351 -18.18 6.76 -29.92
N TYR A 352 -17.12 6.25 -29.27
CA TYR A 352 -17.09 5.87 -27.87
C TYR A 352 -16.79 7.04 -26.92
N THR A 353 -16.12 8.08 -27.37
CA THR A 353 -15.65 9.20 -26.53
C THR A 353 -16.78 9.84 -25.69
N PRO A 354 -17.99 10.17 -26.20
CA PRO A 354 -19.02 10.78 -25.38
C PRO A 354 -19.44 9.92 -24.19
N LYS A 355 -19.46 8.59 -24.38
CA LYS A 355 -19.82 7.64 -23.33
C LYS A 355 -18.69 7.44 -22.34
N LEU A 356 -17.44 7.42 -22.81
CA LEU A 356 -16.25 7.36 -21.95
C LEU A 356 -16.17 8.57 -21.03
N VAL A 357 -16.46 9.78 -21.51
CA VAL A 357 -16.53 11.00 -20.70
C VAL A 357 -17.55 10.86 -19.56
N ASP A 358 -18.77 10.35 -19.85
CA ASP A 358 -19.80 10.12 -18.84
C ASP A 358 -19.35 9.07 -17.81
N ILE A 359 -18.82 7.94 -18.28
CA ILE A 359 -18.35 6.83 -17.41
C ILE A 359 -17.21 7.31 -16.51
N SER A 360 -16.15 7.93 -17.08
CA SER A 360 -15.01 8.44 -16.33
C SER A 360 -15.44 9.48 -15.29
N SER A 361 -16.33 10.39 -15.64
CA SER A 361 -16.89 11.37 -14.70
C SER A 361 -17.59 10.74 -13.50
N ARG A 362 -18.37 9.66 -13.73
CA ARG A 362 -19.08 8.96 -12.66
C ARG A 362 -18.13 8.13 -11.82
N LEU A 363 -17.19 7.42 -12.44
CA LEU A 363 -16.14 6.67 -11.77
C LEU A 363 -15.32 7.59 -10.86
N ASN A 364 -14.86 8.73 -11.37
CA ASN A 364 -14.09 9.71 -10.60
C ASN A 364 -14.86 10.26 -9.41
N ARG A 365 -16.16 10.47 -9.55
CA ARG A 365 -17.03 10.88 -8.43
C ARG A 365 -17.12 9.78 -7.37
N ALA A 366 -17.33 8.53 -7.79
CA ALA A 366 -17.42 7.40 -6.88
C ALA A 366 -16.09 7.16 -6.14
N LEU A 367 -14.94 7.30 -6.81
CA LEU A 367 -13.62 7.28 -6.18
C LEU A 367 -13.47 8.39 -5.13
N ASN A 368 -13.87 9.63 -5.46
CA ASN A 368 -13.81 10.75 -4.53
C ASN A 368 -14.71 10.54 -3.29
N GLU A 369 -15.85 9.86 -3.44
CA GLU A 369 -16.73 9.52 -2.32
C GLU A 369 -16.18 8.38 -1.46
N ALA A 370 -15.50 7.41 -2.09
CA ALA A 370 -14.93 6.25 -1.41
C ALA A 370 -13.59 6.54 -0.71
N ILE A 371 -12.83 7.55 -1.15
CA ILE A 371 -11.48 7.85 -0.66
C ILE A 371 -11.46 9.19 0.09
N PRO A 372 -11.67 9.22 1.41
CA PRO A 372 -11.59 10.43 2.21
C PRO A 372 -10.20 11.09 2.19
N CYS A 373 -9.12 10.29 1.96
CA CYS A 373 -7.74 10.77 1.92
C CYS A 373 -6.85 9.82 1.13
N LYS A 374 -5.95 10.38 0.32
CA LYS A 374 -4.76 9.73 -0.22
C LYS A 374 -3.60 10.70 -0.07
N GLN A 375 -2.53 10.26 0.58
CA GLN A 375 -1.30 11.03 0.72
C GLN A 375 -0.19 10.34 -0.08
N VAL A 376 0.66 11.15 -0.71
CA VAL A 376 1.80 10.70 -1.50
C VAL A 376 3.03 11.53 -1.14
N ASN A 377 4.22 10.90 -1.15
CA ASN A 377 5.46 11.57 -0.80
C ASN A 377 6.09 12.36 -1.97
N ASN A 378 5.79 11.98 -3.19
CA ASN A 378 6.37 12.57 -4.39
C ASN A 378 5.51 13.74 -4.89
N THR A 379 6.16 14.89 -5.18
CA THR A 379 5.46 16.09 -5.67
C THR A 379 4.80 15.88 -7.03
N ALA A 380 5.39 15.05 -7.91
CA ALA A 380 4.76 14.69 -9.17
C ALA A 380 3.48 13.88 -8.97
N LEU A 381 3.45 13.01 -7.94
CA LEU A 381 2.25 12.27 -7.56
C LEU A 381 1.21 13.10 -6.78
N GLN A 382 1.55 14.29 -6.32
CA GLN A 382 0.56 15.17 -5.66
C GLN A 382 -0.55 15.61 -6.61
N SER A 383 -0.31 15.57 -7.91
CA SER A 383 -1.36 15.72 -8.94
C SER A 383 -2.23 14.47 -9.08
N MET A 384 -1.81 13.32 -8.52
CA MET A 384 -2.63 12.11 -8.47
C MET A 384 -3.92 12.39 -7.72
N ASN A 385 -4.99 12.36 -8.44
CA ASN A 385 -6.32 12.39 -7.85
C ASN A 385 -6.56 11.16 -6.97
N LEU A 386 -7.56 11.22 -6.11
CA LEU A 386 -7.96 10.10 -5.27
C LEU A 386 -8.28 8.88 -6.15
N SER A 387 -7.45 7.85 -6.10
CA SER A 387 -7.55 6.65 -6.93
C SER A 387 -7.05 5.40 -6.20
N LEU A 388 -7.35 4.26 -6.76
CA LEU A 388 -6.95 2.93 -6.31
C LEU A 388 -6.28 2.16 -7.44
N GLY A 389 -5.52 1.14 -7.09
CA GLY A 389 -4.98 0.21 -8.05
C GLY A 389 -6.03 -0.81 -8.53
N VAL A 390 -5.84 -1.29 -9.74
CA VAL A 390 -6.62 -2.38 -10.34
C VAL A 390 -5.70 -3.21 -11.24
N THR A 391 -5.99 -4.50 -11.35
CA THR A 391 -5.23 -5.40 -12.23
C THR A 391 -5.59 -5.18 -13.71
N ILE A 392 -4.57 -5.01 -14.55
CA ILE A 392 -4.71 -5.01 -16.00
C ILE A 392 -3.63 -5.92 -16.60
N VAL A 393 -4.03 -6.95 -17.32
CA VAL A 393 -3.13 -7.91 -18.01
C VAL A 393 -3.66 -8.22 -19.41
N ASN A 394 -2.86 -8.92 -20.20
CA ASN A 394 -3.32 -9.56 -21.43
C ASN A 394 -3.64 -11.04 -21.20
N THR A 395 -4.24 -11.69 -22.20
CA THR A 395 -4.59 -13.11 -22.17
C THR A 395 -3.42 -14.02 -21.84
N LEU A 396 -2.23 -13.73 -22.33
CA LEU A 396 -1.06 -14.57 -22.08
C LEU A 396 -0.65 -14.55 -20.58
N VAL A 397 -0.58 -13.37 -20.00
CA VAL A 397 -0.27 -13.21 -18.54
C VAL A 397 -1.40 -13.78 -17.69
N TRP A 398 -2.66 -13.56 -18.10
CA TRP A 398 -3.84 -14.11 -17.44
C TRP A 398 -3.76 -15.63 -17.28
N ASP A 399 -3.43 -16.33 -18.37
CA ASP A 399 -3.31 -17.78 -18.39
C ASP A 399 -2.07 -18.28 -17.64
N GLN A 400 -0.91 -17.64 -17.86
CA GLN A 400 0.37 -18.06 -17.28
C GLN A 400 0.42 -17.90 -15.76
N LEU A 401 -0.21 -16.87 -15.22
CA LEU A 401 -0.25 -16.61 -13.78
C LEU A 401 -1.42 -17.30 -13.07
N GLY A 402 -2.23 -18.08 -13.79
CA GLY A 402 -3.36 -18.81 -13.20
C GLY A 402 -4.51 -17.92 -12.74
N TYR A 403 -4.61 -16.70 -13.26
CA TYR A 403 -5.66 -15.74 -12.90
C TYR A 403 -7.05 -16.25 -13.29
N GLU A 404 -7.15 -17.05 -14.36
CA GLU A 404 -8.40 -17.70 -14.76
C GLU A 404 -9.05 -18.51 -13.63
N ALA A 405 -8.25 -19.16 -12.80
CA ALA A 405 -8.77 -19.98 -11.69
C ALA A 405 -9.07 -19.16 -10.44
N ALA A 406 -8.30 -18.09 -10.19
CA ALA A 406 -8.33 -17.34 -8.95
C ALA A 406 -9.28 -16.13 -8.97
N TYR A 407 -9.25 -15.36 -10.06
CA TYR A 407 -9.97 -14.08 -10.17
C TYR A 407 -11.49 -14.20 -10.06
N PRO A 408 -12.14 -15.25 -10.61
CA PRO A 408 -13.60 -15.43 -10.47
C PRO A 408 -14.10 -15.56 -9.04
N GLY A 409 -13.25 -15.97 -8.09
CA GLY A 409 -13.55 -16.06 -6.68
C GLY A 409 -13.66 -14.69 -5.99
N LEU A 410 -13.02 -13.66 -6.55
CA LEU A 410 -13.00 -12.34 -5.94
C LEU A 410 -14.39 -11.68 -5.96
N LYS A 411 -14.79 -11.07 -4.84
CA LYS A 411 -16.00 -10.25 -4.75
C LYS A 411 -16.01 -9.12 -5.79
N PHE A 412 -14.84 -8.57 -6.07
CA PHE A 412 -14.62 -7.57 -7.12
C PHE A 412 -15.08 -8.07 -8.49
N GLN A 413 -14.58 -9.24 -8.93
CA GLN A 413 -14.97 -9.84 -10.21
C GLN A 413 -16.46 -10.10 -10.29
N GLN A 414 -17.03 -10.66 -9.22
CA GLN A 414 -18.46 -10.99 -9.16
C GLN A 414 -19.34 -9.73 -9.26
N ALA A 415 -18.87 -8.59 -8.74
CA ALA A 415 -19.57 -7.34 -8.76
C ALA A 415 -19.38 -6.53 -10.06
N THR A 416 -18.24 -6.67 -10.73
CA THR A 416 -17.81 -5.75 -11.81
C THR A 416 -17.63 -6.41 -13.17
N GLY A 417 -17.43 -7.75 -13.23
CA GLY A 417 -17.05 -8.41 -14.48
C GLY A 417 -15.69 -7.94 -15.02
N TRP A 418 -14.80 -7.37 -14.18
CA TRP A 418 -13.53 -6.79 -14.66
C TRP A 418 -12.65 -7.81 -15.39
N GLY A 419 -12.60 -9.06 -14.93
CA GLY A 419 -11.88 -10.16 -15.55
C GLY A 419 -12.39 -10.52 -16.94
N ASP A 420 -13.64 -10.19 -17.28
CA ASP A 420 -14.25 -10.57 -18.56
C ASP A 420 -13.51 -9.89 -19.72
N TRP A 421 -13.19 -8.59 -19.59
CA TRP A 421 -12.47 -7.88 -20.63
C TRP A 421 -10.95 -8.15 -20.62
N ILE A 422 -10.31 -8.26 -19.44
CA ILE A 422 -8.86 -8.53 -19.37
C ILE A 422 -8.51 -9.95 -19.84
N SER A 423 -9.39 -10.93 -19.63
CA SER A 423 -9.19 -12.32 -20.08
C SER A 423 -9.23 -12.47 -21.60
N ILE A 424 -9.85 -11.53 -22.32
CA ILE A 424 -9.89 -11.49 -23.79
C ILE A 424 -8.98 -10.41 -24.40
N ASN A 425 -8.29 -9.62 -23.57
CA ASN A 425 -7.39 -8.57 -24.04
C ASN A 425 -6.10 -9.16 -24.64
N PRO A 426 -5.86 -9.04 -25.96
CA PRO A 426 -4.65 -9.59 -26.57
C PRO A 426 -3.44 -8.67 -26.43
N TYR A 427 -3.62 -7.43 -25.94
CA TYR A 427 -2.57 -6.40 -25.92
C TYR A 427 -1.88 -6.37 -24.58
N TYR A 428 -0.55 -6.47 -24.59
CA TYR A 428 0.25 -6.41 -23.40
C TYR A 428 0.30 -4.96 -22.88
N PRO A 429 -0.15 -4.68 -21.67
CA PRO A 429 0.00 -3.36 -21.08
C PRO A 429 1.47 -3.15 -20.70
N THR A 430 2.12 -2.15 -21.27
CA THR A 430 3.49 -1.78 -20.87
C THR A 430 3.50 -0.84 -19.68
N GLY A 431 2.40 -0.12 -19.48
CA GLY A 431 2.26 0.82 -18.36
C GLY A 431 3.26 1.96 -18.41
N ASN A 432 3.18 2.82 -17.41
CA ASN A 432 4.16 3.88 -17.20
C ASN A 432 4.37 4.07 -15.69
N PRO A 433 5.52 3.65 -15.14
CA PRO A 433 5.81 3.84 -13.74
C PRO A 433 6.28 5.28 -13.42
N ASN A 434 6.44 6.15 -14.44
CA ASN A 434 6.86 7.53 -14.22
C ASN A 434 5.70 8.35 -13.62
N PRO A 435 5.85 8.93 -12.42
CA PRO A 435 4.85 9.80 -11.83
C PRO A 435 4.55 11.07 -12.67
N ASP A 436 5.46 11.51 -13.50
CA ASP A 436 5.27 12.66 -14.40
C ASP A 436 4.18 12.40 -15.47
N SER A 437 3.78 11.15 -15.68
CA SER A 437 2.67 10.80 -16.58
C SER A 437 1.31 11.40 -16.18
N PHE A 438 1.17 11.88 -14.95
CA PHE A 438 -0.01 12.62 -14.47
C PHE A 438 0.01 14.11 -14.78
N ILE A 439 1.17 14.66 -15.18
CA ILE A 439 1.30 16.06 -15.57
C ILE A 439 0.79 16.15 -17.01
N SER A 440 -0.36 16.74 -17.24
CA SER A 440 -0.86 17.01 -18.59
C SER A 440 0.06 17.98 -19.30
N ASP A 441 0.36 17.74 -20.59
CA ASP A 441 1.20 18.58 -21.48
C ASP A 441 0.66 20.00 -21.70
N GLU A 442 -0.21 20.55 -20.86
CA GLU A 442 -0.78 21.89 -21.02
C GLU A 442 0.18 23.04 -20.64
N ASP A 443 1.35 22.73 -20.03
CA ASP A 443 2.33 23.76 -19.61
C ASP A 443 3.62 23.80 -20.44
N GLU A 444 3.79 22.96 -21.50
CA GLU A 444 4.95 23.04 -22.42
C GLU A 444 4.64 23.80 -23.72
N SER A 445 4.14 25.03 -23.60
CA SER A 445 4.17 26.00 -24.69
C SER A 445 4.79 27.28 -24.22
N GLU A 446 6.12 27.31 -24.13
CA GLU A 446 6.98 28.46 -24.42
C GLU A 446 8.46 28.14 -24.03
N GLY A 447 9.30 28.01 -25.02
CA GLY A 447 10.74 27.98 -24.82
C GLY A 447 11.44 27.18 -25.91
N GLY A 448 11.44 27.78 -27.10
CA GLY A 448 12.06 27.22 -28.29
C GLY A 448 13.57 27.31 -28.28
N ASP A 449 14.07 26.58 -29.21
CA ASP A 449 15.24 26.81 -30.06
C ASP A 449 16.64 26.42 -29.53
N GLU A 450 17.14 25.63 -30.38
CA GLU A 450 18.45 25.58 -31.06
C GLU A 450 19.46 24.52 -30.69
N GLU A 451 19.64 23.70 -31.72
CA GLU A 451 20.89 23.23 -32.38
C GLU A 451 21.91 22.47 -31.50
N GLY A 452 22.37 21.38 -31.90
CA GLY A 452 22.77 20.80 -33.17
C GLY A 452 24.02 19.94 -32.99
N GLY A 453 24.12 18.85 -33.78
CA GLY A 453 25.39 18.27 -34.20
C GLY A 453 26.02 17.27 -33.23
N ASP A 454 26.37 16.18 -33.54
CA ASP A 454 26.91 15.46 -34.68
C ASP A 454 27.73 14.28 -34.19
N GLU A 455 27.63 13.18 -34.92
CA GLU A 455 28.60 12.12 -35.21
C GLU A 455 29.21 11.21 -34.13
N SER A 456 28.83 9.95 -34.29
CA SER A 456 29.63 8.75 -34.63
C SER A 456 30.74 8.31 -33.65
N ASP A 457 30.77 7.06 -33.28
CA ASP A 457 31.48 5.96 -33.95
C ASP A 457 31.23 4.63 -33.24
N GLU A 458 31.26 3.61 -34.05
CA GLU A 458 31.24 2.17 -33.79
C GLU A 458 32.46 1.72 -32.95
N GLU A 459 32.34 0.65 -32.16
CA GLU A 459 33.02 -0.64 -32.39
C GLU A 459 32.82 -1.64 -31.23
N ASP A 460 32.39 -2.83 -31.68
CA ASP A 460 32.79 -4.19 -31.32
C ASP A 460 32.97 -4.67 -29.86
N GLY A 461 32.10 -5.62 -29.52
CA GLY A 461 32.46 -7.00 -29.16
C GLY A 461 33.08 -7.26 -27.82
N ASP A 462 32.36 -7.92 -26.95
CA ASP A 462 32.77 -9.24 -26.46
C ASP A 462 31.63 -9.92 -25.70
N GLU A 463 31.42 -11.19 -26.04
CA GLU A 463 30.54 -12.09 -25.33
C GLU A 463 31.20 -12.49 -24.00
N SER A 464 30.51 -12.29 -22.91
CA SER A 464 30.74 -13.08 -21.71
C SER A 464 29.42 -13.40 -21.04
N ASP A 465 29.08 -14.68 -21.09
CA ASP A 465 28.06 -15.31 -20.26
C ASP A 465 28.29 -14.94 -18.79
N ASP A 466 27.36 -14.19 -18.21
CA ASP A 466 27.27 -14.05 -16.77
C ASP A 466 25.82 -14.34 -16.38
N GLU A 467 25.67 -15.45 -15.66
CA GLU A 467 24.42 -15.84 -15.03
C GLU A 467 24.09 -14.77 -13.97
N GLY A 468 23.25 -13.81 -14.37
CA GLY A 468 22.75 -12.78 -13.46
C GLY A 468 21.73 -13.41 -12.53
N GLU A 469 22.14 -13.66 -11.30
CA GLU A 469 21.27 -13.85 -10.16
C GLU A 469 20.36 -12.63 -10.01
N ASP A 470 19.03 -12.88 -9.94
CA ASP A 470 17.99 -11.89 -9.68
C ASP A 470 18.21 -11.24 -8.29
N GLU A 471 19.01 -10.17 -8.23
CA GLU A 471 19.08 -9.25 -7.10
C GLU A 471 18.17 -8.02 -7.35
N HIS A 472 16.87 -8.19 -7.23
CA HIS A 472 15.93 -7.09 -6.99
C HIS A 472 15.13 -7.32 -5.70
N GLU A 473 15.82 -7.72 -4.62
CA GLU A 473 15.43 -7.42 -3.26
C GLU A 473 16.33 -6.27 -2.78
N GLU A 474 15.95 -5.02 -3.02
CA GLU A 474 16.46 -3.90 -2.24
C GLU A 474 15.87 -3.99 -0.83
N GLY A 475 16.30 -4.99 -0.07
CA GLY A 475 16.23 -4.93 1.37
C GLY A 475 16.95 -3.67 1.85
N LEU A 476 16.45 -3.07 2.92
CA LEU A 476 17.08 -1.95 3.63
C LEU A 476 18.59 -2.17 3.61
N THR A 477 19.35 -1.24 2.99
CA THR A 477 20.81 -1.38 2.91
C THR A 477 21.36 -1.50 4.32
N GLN A 478 22.47 -2.24 4.49
CA GLN A 478 23.11 -2.40 5.81
C GLN A 478 23.40 -1.02 6.45
N GLU A 479 23.71 0.00 5.65
CA GLU A 479 23.90 1.38 6.12
C GLU A 479 22.64 2.00 6.74
N PHE A 480 21.46 1.70 6.18
CA PHE A 480 20.19 2.17 6.73
C PHE A 480 19.82 1.43 8.02
N ILE A 481 20.08 0.12 8.08
CA ILE A 481 19.93 -0.69 9.29
C ILE A 481 20.88 -0.17 10.38
N ASP A 482 22.12 0.12 10.06
CA ASP A 482 23.11 0.66 10.97
C ASP A 482 22.73 2.07 11.47
N LEU A 483 22.15 2.91 10.60
CA LEU A 483 21.62 4.22 10.96
C LEU A 483 20.44 4.10 11.95
N ILE A 484 19.50 3.19 11.70
CA ILE A 484 18.40 2.91 12.63
C ILE A 484 18.94 2.39 13.97
N LEU A 485 19.89 1.47 13.93
CA LEU A 485 20.54 0.94 15.15
C LEU A 485 21.31 2.02 15.91
N GLU A 486 21.95 2.96 15.21
CA GLU A 486 22.63 4.10 15.82
C GLU A 486 21.65 5.07 16.48
N ILE A 487 20.52 5.36 15.82
CA ILE A 487 19.43 6.15 16.37
C ILE A 487 18.84 5.46 17.63
N ILE A 488 18.70 4.14 17.58
CA ILE A 488 18.22 3.33 18.71
C ILE A 488 19.22 3.33 19.87
N ARG A 489 20.52 3.27 19.61
CA ARG A 489 21.58 3.25 20.64
C ARG A 489 21.81 4.61 21.31
N ASN A 490 21.51 5.70 20.61
CA ASN A 490 21.75 7.07 21.10
C ASN A 490 20.52 7.71 21.76
N ARG A 491 19.44 6.96 21.95
CA ARG A 491 18.24 7.31 22.70
C ARG A 491 18.09 6.44 23.95
#